data_8d2bf8905cb9a0e52e36edc6b7e305dd
#
_entry.id   8d2bf8905cb9a0e52e36edc6b7e305dd
#
_cell.length_a   1.000
_cell.length_b   1.000
_cell.length_c   1.000
_cell.angle_alpha   90.00
_cell.angle_beta   90.00
_cell.angle_gamma   90.00
#
_symmetry.space_group_name_H-M   'P 1'
#
loop_
_entity.id
_entity.type
_entity.pdbx_description
1 polymer ?
#
loop_
_entity_poly.entity_id
_entity_poly.type
_entity_poly.pdbx_seq_one_letter_code
_entity_poly.pdbx_strand_id
1 'polypeptide(L)'
;SNVKGHGKWVLRYVSPVSGKRRKAGLGCYPEISIAEVGRRATAMRIELAEGKDPLEERAKLVDKPKIPTFKEAAVNLHSDLLPGWKNPKHGQQWINTLEEYVFPRLGGKFLHEIQPGDVAEVLKPIWLTKAETASRVKQRIHAVLGWGWAHGYCQSNPVDVVGHVIWLSGPWPTRSKTKSKQPTIAPICWNNDERL
;
A
#
# COMPACT_ATOMS: atom_id res chain seq x y z
N SER A 1 30.62 26.00 0.83
CA SER A 1 31.97 25.94 0.25
C SER A 1 31.87 25.85 -1.26
N ASN A 2 32.25 26.93 -1.97
CA ASN A 2 32.34 26.92 -3.45
C ASN A 2 33.56 26.12 -3.85
N VAL A 3 33.39 24.91 -4.33
CA VAL A 3 34.45 24.16 -5.00
C VAL A 3 34.61 24.79 -6.39
N LYS A 4 35.81 25.28 -6.73
CA LYS A 4 36.11 25.85 -8.05
C LYS A 4 35.75 24.82 -9.13
N GLY A 5 34.93 25.22 -10.12
CA GLY A 5 34.51 24.37 -11.23
C GLY A 5 33.13 23.69 -11.07
N HIS A 6 32.45 23.87 -9.95
CA HIS A 6 31.09 23.35 -9.75
C HIS A 6 30.07 24.49 -9.65
N GLY A 7 28.94 24.37 -10.35
CA GLY A 7 27.87 25.36 -10.37
C GLY A 7 26.52 24.69 -10.42
N LYS A 8 25.47 25.40 -9.95
CA LYS A 8 24.09 24.93 -10.06
C LYS A 8 23.34 25.69 -11.14
N TRP A 9 22.75 24.98 -12.06
CA TRP A 9 21.85 25.53 -13.07
C TRP A 9 20.49 25.81 -12.45
N VAL A 10 20.00 27.04 -12.59
CA VAL A 10 18.71 27.46 -11.96
C VAL A 10 17.91 28.24 -12.99
N LEU A 11 16.65 27.83 -13.18
CA LEU A 11 15.65 28.59 -13.91
C LEU A 11 14.92 29.50 -12.93
N ARG A 12 14.93 30.82 -13.21
CA ARG A 12 14.12 31.81 -12.47
C ARG A 12 12.87 32.11 -13.28
N TYR A 13 11.71 32.04 -12.65
CA TYR A 13 10.43 32.29 -13.29
C TYR A 13 9.42 32.89 -12.30
N VAL A 14 8.31 33.38 -12.83
CA VAL A 14 7.15 33.80 -12.04
C VAL A 14 6.12 32.68 -12.13
N SER A 15 5.66 32.17 -10.99
CA SER A 15 4.65 31.13 -10.96
C SER A 15 3.33 31.65 -11.52
N PRO A 16 2.73 30.99 -12.51
CA PRO A 16 1.43 31.40 -13.05
C PRO A 16 0.28 31.20 -12.04
N VAL A 17 0.45 30.29 -11.07
CA VAL A 17 -0.55 29.98 -10.05
C VAL A 17 -0.51 30.98 -8.89
N SER A 18 0.68 31.29 -8.37
CA SER A 18 0.84 32.10 -7.17
C SER A 18 1.32 33.55 -7.44
N GLY A 19 1.71 33.88 -8.67
CA GLY A 19 2.26 35.20 -9.02
C GLY A 19 3.65 35.48 -8.41
N LYS A 20 4.20 34.57 -7.63
CA LYS A 20 5.47 34.76 -6.91
C LYS A 20 6.68 34.34 -7.75
N ARG A 21 7.81 35.04 -7.55
CA ARG A 21 9.09 34.65 -8.16
C ARG A 21 9.61 33.39 -7.50
N ARG A 22 9.91 32.38 -8.32
CA ARG A 22 10.44 31.06 -7.90
C ARG A 22 11.73 30.70 -8.62
N LYS A 23 12.46 29.73 -8.09
CA LYS A 23 13.71 29.21 -8.65
C LYS A 23 13.61 27.68 -8.73
N ALA A 24 13.71 27.12 -9.94
CA ALA A 24 13.76 25.68 -10.16
C ALA A 24 15.19 25.24 -10.47
N GLY A 25 15.69 24.23 -9.76
CA GLY A 25 17.00 23.62 -10.04
C GLY A 25 16.93 22.76 -11.31
N LEU A 26 17.90 22.95 -12.22
CA LEU A 26 18.02 22.16 -13.45
C LEU A 26 19.14 21.12 -13.39
N GLY A 27 19.97 21.18 -12.35
CA GLY A 27 21.08 20.26 -12.09
C GLY A 27 22.40 20.98 -11.82
N CYS A 28 23.50 20.24 -11.80
CA CYS A 28 24.81 20.74 -11.46
C CYS A 28 25.75 20.67 -12.67
N TYR A 29 26.66 21.66 -12.77
CA TYR A 29 27.81 21.63 -13.68
C TYR A 29 29.00 21.01 -12.93
N PRO A 30 29.82 20.16 -13.53
CA PRO A 30 29.86 19.75 -14.95
C PRO A 30 28.97 18.50 -15.26
N GLU A 31 28.25 17.93 -14.28
CA GLU A 31 27.46 16.70 -14.45
C GLU A 31 26.43 16.82 -15.59
N ILE A 32 25.85 18.00 -15.76
CA ILE A 32 24.85 18.27 -16.78
C ILE A 32 25.35 19.29 -17.77
N SER A 33 25.36 18.93 -19.06
CA SER A 33 25.81 19.80 -20.14
C SER A 33 24.85 20.97 -20.39
N ILE A 34 25.34 22.06 -20.97
CA ILE A 34 24.55 23.24 -21.33
C ILE A 34 23.36 22.86 -22.25
N ALA A 35 23.58 21.94 -23.20
CA ALA A 35 22.55 21.49 -24.13
C ALA A 35 21.41 20.78 -23.39
N GLU A 36 21.71 19.95 -22.39
CA GLU A 36 20.71 19.24 -21.56
C GLU A 36 19.97 20.22 -20.66
N VAL A 37 20.68 21.20 -20.09
CA VAL A 37 20.02 22.26 -19.30
C VAL A 37 19.08 23.08 -20.18
N GLY A 38 19.46 23.39 -21.42
CA GLY A 38 18.60 24.06 -22.39
C GLY A 38 17.29 23.29 -22.63
N ARG A 39 17.38 21.97 -22.87
CA ARG A 39 16.19 21.10 -23.03
C ARG A 39 15.26 21.11 -21.80
N ARG A 40 15.84 20.97 -20.61
CA ARG A 40 15.08 21.01 -19.35
C ARG A 40 14.42 22.37 -19.10
N ALA A 41 15.13 23.45 -19.38
CA ALA A 41 14.58 24.80 -19.26
C ALA A 41 13.42 25.03 -20.24
N THR A 42 13.56 24.55 -21.49
CA THR A 42 12.50 24.64 -22.50
C THR A 42 11.26 23.84 -22.07
N ALA A 43 11.42 22.61 -21.60
CA ALA A 43 10.31 21.81 -21.10
C ALA A 43 9.54 22.53 -19.98
N MET A 44 10.24 23.09 -18.98
CA MET A 44 9.62 23.86 -17.91
C MET A 44 8.93 25.14 -18.41
N ARG A 45 9.46 25.80 -19.44
CA ARG A 45 8.82 26.99 -20.01
C ARG A 45 7.53 26.63 -20.73
N ILE A 46 7.43 25.46 -21.34
CA ILE A 46 6.20 24.95 -21.95
C ILE A 46 5.14 24.74 -20.87
N GLU A 47 5.48 24.05 -19.75
CA GLU A 47 4.58 23.88 -18.61
C GLU A 47 4.08 25.21 -18.05
N LEU A 48 4.97 26.20 -17.92
CA LEU A 48 4.63 27.56 -17.48
C LEU A 48 3.68 28.26 -18.45
N ALA A 49 3.88 28.09 -19.78
CA ALA A 49 2.98 28.65 -20.80
C ALA A 49 1.59 28.01 -20.76
N GLU A 50 1.48 26.75 -20.34
CA GLU A 50 0.23 26.06 -20.10
C GLU A 50 -0.45 26.46 -18.76
N GLY A 51 0.13 27.39 -18.02
CA GLY A 51 -0.39 27.84 -16.72
C GLY A 51 -0.08 26.91 -15.53
N LYS A 52 0.79 25.92 -15.72
CA LYS A 52 1.21 24.97 -14.69
C LYS A 52 2.50 25.45 -14.01
N ASP A 53 2.61 25.25 -12.69
CA ASP A 53 3.88 25.51 -11.98
C ASP A 53 4.69 24.23 -11.89
N PRO A 54 5.88 24.13 -12.52
CA PRO A 54 6.70 22.92 -12.54
C PRO A 54 7.09 22.41 -11.14
N LEU A 55 7.24 23.30 -10.15
CA LEU A 55 7.58 22.91 -8.80
C LEU A 55 6.35 22.33 -8.06
N GLU A 56 5.16 22.86 -8.32
CA GLU A 56 3.91 22.32 -7.74
C GLU A 56 3.55 20.97 -8.36
N GLU A 57 3.74 20.82 -9.67
CA GLU A 57 3.53 19.53 -10.31
C GLU A 57 4.51 18.47 -9.81
N ARG A 58 5.77 18.82 -9.61
CA ARG A 58 6.75 17.92 -8.97
C ARG A 58 6.39 17.62 -7.52
N ALA A 59 5.94 18.59 -6.74
CA ALA A 59 5.48 18.36 -5.37
C ALA A 59 4.27 17.41 -5.34
N LYS A 60 3.28 17.58 -6.23
CA LYS A 60 2.15 16.65 -6.37
C LYS A 60 2.58 15.22 -6.72
N LEU A 61 3.65 15.06 -7.50
CA LEU A 61 4.20 13.74 -7.83
C LEU A 61 4.91 13.10 -6.63
N VAL A 62 5.53 13.91 -5.77
CA VAL A 62 6.18 13.45 -4.52
C VAL A 62 5.15 13.16 -3.44
N ASP A 63 4.05 13.93 -3.38
CA ASP A 63 2.93 13.76 -2.45
C ASP A 63 1.95 12.63 -2.83
N LYS A 64 2.17 11.92 -3.95
CA LYS A 64 1.43 10.67 -4.17
C LYS A 64 1.72 9.74 -3.01
N PRO A 65 0.70 9.26 -2.29
CA PRO A 65 0.90 8.39 -1.14
C PRO A 65 1.77 7.21 -1.59
N LYS A 66 2.95 7.10 -0.99
CA LYS A 66 3.86 6.00 -1.29
C LYS A 66 3.14 4.71 -0.91
N ILE A 67 2.84 3.90 -1.90
CA ILE A 67 2.15 2.63 -1.66
C ILE A 67 3.04 1.79 -0.74
N PRO A 68 2.55 1.38 0.44
CA PRO A 68 3.35 0.62 1.38
C PRO A 68 3.56 -0.81 0.90
N THR A 69 4.65 -1.41 1.35
CA THR A 69 4.87 -2.85 1.24
C THR A 69 3.89 -3.60 2.14
N PHE A 70 3.71 -4.91 1.89
CA PHE A 70 2.86 -5.73 2.75
C PHE A 70 3.31 -5.71 4.21
N LYS A 71 4.62 -5.72 4.46
CA LYS A 71 5.17 -5.64 5.81
C LYS A 71 4.84 -4.32 6.50
N GLU A 72 5.04 -3.20 5.80
CA GLU A 72 4.70 -1.87 6.33
C GLU A 72 3.21 -1.76 6.63
N ALA A 73 2.34 -2.23 5.74
CA ALA A 73 0.90 -2.24 5.94
C ALA A 73 0.48 -3.12 7.12
N ALA A 74 1.10 -4.30 7.27
CA ALA A 74 0.83 -5.19 8.40
C ALA A 74 1.22 -4.57 9.74
N VAL A 75 2.35 -3.85 9.81
CA VAL A 75 2.79 -3.14 11.01
C VAL A 75 1.86 -1.98 11.33
N ASN A 76 1.44 -1.20 10.33
CA ASN A 76 0.50 -0.10 10.52
C ASN A 76 -0.84 -0.61 11.05
N LEU A 77 -1.43 -1.62 10.38
CA LEU A 77 -2.68 -2.24 10.84
C LEU A 77 -2.53 -2.84 12.26
N HIS A 78 -1.41 -3.48 12.56
CA HIS A 78 -1.14 -4.02 13.89
C HIS A 78 -1.16 -2.90 14.94
N SER A 79 -0.53 -1.76 14.67
CA SER A 79 -0.52 -0.60 15.55
C SER A 79 -1.93 -0.04 15.78
N ASP A 80 -2.75 0.00 14.73
CA ASP A 80 -4.14 0.46 14.79
C ASP A 80 -5.03 -0.48 15.62
N LEU A 81 -4.75 -1.79 15.59
CA LEU A 81 -5.52 -2.81 16.30
C LEU A 81 -5.09 -2.98 17.77
N LEU A 82 -3.85 -2.64 18.12
CA LEU A 82 -3.29 -2.81 19.48
C LEU A 82 -4.18 -2.25 20.59
N PRO A 83 -4.74 -1.03 20.48
CA PRO A 83 -5.56 -0.46 21.56
C PRO A 83 -6.87 -1.24 21.82
N GLY A 84 -7.37 -1.97 20.80
CA GLY A 84 -8.59 -2.77 20.90
C GLY A 84 -8.39 -4.16 21.52
N TRP A 85 -7.16 -4.63 21.66
CA TRP A 85 -6.89 -5.96 22.21
C TRP A 85 -6.71 -5.95 23.72
N LYS A 86 -7.60 -6.70 24.40
CA LYS A 86 -7.54 -6.85 25.87
C LYS A 86 -6.29 -7.62 26.34
N ASN A 87 -5.71 -8.48 25.49
CA ASN A 87 -4.56 -9.30 25.84
C ASN A 87 -3.35 -8.97 24.96
N PRO A 88 -2.26 -8.43 25.54
CA PRO A 88 -1.03 -8.08 24.79
C PRO A 88 -0.40 -9.27 24.07
N LYS A 89 -0.50 -10.48 24.64
CA LYS A 89 0.02 -11.71 24.03
C LYS A 89 -0.66 -12.03 22.68
N HIS A 90 -1.94 -11.68 22.56
CA HIS A 90 -2.69 -11.87 21.31
C HIS A 90 -2.16 -10.98 20.20
N GLY A 91 -1.87 -9.72 20.49
CA GLY A 91 -1.25 -8.79 19.55
C GLY A 91 0.11 -9.29 19.06
N GLN A 92 0.97 -9.70 20.00
CA GLN A 92 2.28 -10.24 19.63
C GLN A 92 2.18 -11.51 18.78
N GLN A 93 1.28 -12.43 19.12
CA GLN A 93 1.05 -13.64 18.35
C GLN A 93 0.51 -13.34 16.94
N TRP A 94 -0.25 -12.25 16.80
CA TRP A 94 -0.79 -11.84 15.50
C TRP A 94 0.33 -11.47 14.53
N ILE A 95 1.27 -10.62 14.95
CA ILE A 95 2.37 -10.19 14.08
C ILE A 95 3.40 -11.31 13.87
N ASN A 96 3.78 -12.07 14.90
CA ASN A 96 4.74 -13.16 14.81
C ASN A 96 4.32 -14.22 13.77
N THR A 97 3.02 -14.50 13.68
CA THR A 97 2.53 -15.45 12.66
C THR A 97 2.69 -14.91 11.24
N LEU A 98 2.55 -13.61 11.02
CA LEU A 98 2.84 -13.00 9.73
C LEU A 98 4.34 -13.00 9.41
N GLU A 99 5.18 -12.77 10.42
CA GLU A 99 6.64 -12.84 10.29
C GLU A 99 7.11 -14.24 9.90
N GLU A 100 6.54 -15.27 10.50
CA GLU A 100 6.94 -16.66 10.26
C GLU A 100 6.49 -17.17 8.89
N TYR A 101 5.23 -16.90 8.50
CA TYR A 101 4.63 -17.55 7.32
C TYR A 101 4.52 -16.65 6.10
N VAL A 102 4.40 -15.34 6.28
CA VAL A 102 3.99 -14.42 5.20
C VAL A 102 5.13 -13.50 4.76
N PHE A 103 5.83 -12.86 5.69
CA PHE A 103 6.86 -11.88 5.36
C PHE A 103 8.01 -12.42 4.50
N PRO A 104 8.46 -13.67 4.63
CA PRO A 104 9.51 -14.20 3.77
C PRO A 104 9.16 -14.18 2.28
N ARG A 105 7.87 -14.23 1.94
CA ARG A 105 7.38 -14.25 0.55
C ARG A 105 6.71 -12.96 0.11
N LEU A 106 5.85 -12.38 0.94
CA LEU A 106 5.03 -11.20 0.60
C LEU A 106 5.53 -9.91 1.23
N GLY A 107 6.38 -9.96 2.25
CA GLY A 107 6.75 -8.79 3.04
C GLY A 107 7.34 -7.63 2.25
N GLY A 108 8.12 -7.91 1.21
CA GLY A 108 8.73 -6.91 0.33
C GLY A 108 7.89 -6.47 -0.87
N LYS A 109 6.77 -7.14 -1.16
CA LYS A 109 5.90 -6.77 -2.28
C LYS A 109 5.02 -5.58 -1.90
N PHE A 110 4.80 -4.68 -2.87
CA PHE A 110 3.84 -3.59 -2.69
C PHE A 110 2.41 -4.13 -2.71
N LEU A 111 1.49 -3.51 -1.96
CA LEU A 111 0.12 -4.01 -1.82
C LEU A 111 -0.62 -4.19 -3.15
N HIS A 112 -0.38 -3.31 -4.13
CA HIS A 112 -1.03 -3.37 -5.45
C HIS A 112 -0.47 -4.47 -6.36
N GLU A 113 0.71 -5.02 -6.05
CA GLU A 113 1.37 -6.07 -6.84
C GLU A 113 0.99 -7.48 -6.40
N ILE A 114 0.34 -7.60 -5.22
CA ILE A 114 0.00 -8.91 -4.65
C ILE A 114 -1.15 -9.52 -5.42
N GLN A 115 -0.91 -10.69 -6.00
CA GLN A 115 -1.87 -11.46 -6.76
C GLN A 115 -2.45 -12.62 -5.92
N PRO A 116 -3.63 -13.15 -6.26
CA PRO A 116 -4.21 -14.31 -5.59
C PRO A 116 -3.27 -15.54 -5.57
N GLY A 117 -2.46 -15.72 -6.62
CA GLY A 117 -1.46 -16.77 -6.71
C GLY A 117 -0.38 -16.68 -5.64
N ASP A 118 0.09 -15.47 -5.34
CA ASP A 118 1.10 -15.24 -4.30
C ASP A 118 0.59 -15.65 -2.91
N VAL A 119 -0.67 -15.32 -2.63
CA VAL A 119 -1.31 -15.72 -1.37
C VAL A 119 -1.50 -17.23 -1.30
N ALA A 120 -1.90 -17.86 -2.41
CA ALA A 120 -2.03 -19.31 -2.50
C ALA A 120 -0.69 -20.02 -2.25
N GLU A 121 0.42 -19.50 -2.78
CA GLU A 121 1.76 -20.05 -2.55
C GLU A 121 2.19 -19.96 -1.07
N VAL A 122 1.82 -18.92 -0.35
CA VAL A 122 2.09 -18.81 1.09
C VAL A 122 1.28 -19.84 1.87
N LEU A 123 0.02 -20.04 1.50
CA LEU A 123 -0.87 -20.95 2.23
C LEU A 123 -0.63 -22.43 1.91
N LYS A 124 -0.22 -22.77 0.69
CA LYS A 124 -0.06 -24.14 0.21
C LYS A 124 0.74 -25.07 1.15
N PRO A 125 1.91 -24.69 1.69
CA PRO A 125 2.72 -25.55 2.57
C PRO A 125 2.01 -25.91 3.88
N ILE A 126 1.18 -25.01 4.40
CA ILE A 126 0.54 -25.14 5.72
C ILE A 126 -0.91 -25.60 5.62
N TRP A 127 -1.48 -25.59 4.40
CA TRP A 127 -2.90 -25.84 4.20
C TRP A 127 -3.37 -27.23 4.64
N LEU A 128 -2.59 -28.26 4.29
CA LEU A 128 -2.92 -29.65 4.63
C LEU A 128 -2.34 -30.08 5.99
N THR A 129 -1.20 -29.52 6.39
CA THR A 129 -0.48 -29.94 7.61
C THR A 129 -0.95 -29.21 8.86
N LYS A 130 -1.29 -27.92 8.73
CA LYS A 130 -1.66 -27.02 9.82
C LYS A 130 -2.89 -26.20 9.44
N ALA A 131 -4.02 -26.84 9.16
CA ALA A 131 -5.22 -26.21 8.61
C ALA A 131 -5.73 -25.02 9.44
N GLU A 132 -5.68 -25.11 10.78
CA GLU A 132 -6.06 -23.99 11.65
C GLU A 132 -5.11 -22.80 11.53
N THR A 133 -3.81 -23.06 11.49
CA THR A 133 -2.80 -22.01 11.26
C THR A 133 -3.00 -21.36 9.89
N ALA A 134 -3.21 -22.15 8.85
CA ALA A 134 -3.48 -21.66 7.51
C ALA A 134 -4.72 -20.76 7.45
N SER A 135 -5.80 -21.14 8.13
CA SER A 135 -7.02 -20.33 8.25
C SER A 135 -6.74 -19.00 8.94
N ARG A 136 -5.97 -18.99 10.03
CA ARG A 136 -5.59 -17.77 10.74
C ARG A 136 -4.66 -16.88 9.90
N VAL A 137 -3.68 -17.47 9.21
CA VAL A 137 -2.80 -16.74 8.29
C VAL A 137 -3.62 -16.11 7.17
N LYS A 138 -4.54 -16.85 6.54
CA LYS A 138 -5.45 -16.33 5.51
C LYS A 138 -6.24 -15.12 6.02
N GLN A 139 -6.85 -15.23 7.21
CA GLN A 139 -7.62 -14.13 7.81
C GLN A 139 -6.76 -12.88 8.05
N ARG A 140 -5.51 -13.06 8.49
CA ARG A 140 -4.59 -11.94 8.72
C ARG A 140 -4.14 -11.27 7.43
N ILE A 141 -3.82 -12.05 6.40
CA ILE A 141 -3.52 -11.51 5.06
C ILE A 141 -4.73 -10.74 4.53
N HIS A 142 -5.94 -11.29 4.68
CA HIS A 142 -7.19 -10.63 4.28
C HIS A 142 -7.38 -9.30 4.99
N ALA A 143 -7.11 -9.24 6.31
CA ALA A 143 -7.22 -8.01 7.09
C ALA A 143 -6.21 -6.94 6.62
N VAL A 144 -4.94 -7.32 6.35
CA VAL A 144 -3.91 -6.38 5.87
C VAL A 144 -4.26 -5.84 4.49
N LEU A 145 -4.68 -6.70 3.56
CA LEU A 145 -5.06 -6.29 2.21
C LEU A 145 -6.39 -5.51 2.20
N GLY A 146 -7.32 -5.83 3.10
CA GLY A 146 -8.54 -5.05 3.33
C GLY A 146 -8.24 -3.65 3.85
N TRP A 147 -7.29 -3.51 4.77
CA TRP A 147 -6.80 -2.21 5.22
C TRP A 147 -6.18 -1.42 4.05
N GLY A 148 -5.36 -2.07 3.23
CA GLY A 148 -4.78 -1.46 2.04
C GLY A 148 -5.83 -1.01 1.03
N TRP A 149 -6.88 -1.79 0.82
CA TRP A 149 -8.01 -1.44 -0.04
C TRP A 149 -8.78 -0.23 0.50
N ALA A 150 -9.07 -0.21 1.80
CA ALA A 150 -9.74 0.92 2.44
C ALA A 150 -8.95 2.23 2.31
N HIS A 151 -7.61 2.16 2.25
CA HIS A 151 -6.73 3.31 2.03
C HIS A 151 -6.46 3.62 0.55
N GLY A 152 -7.06 2.89 -0.39
CA GLY A 152 -6.91 3.11 -1.82
C GLY A 152 -5.57 2.64 -2.41
N TYR A 153 -4.80 1.81 -1.70
CA TYR A 153 -3.52 1.27 -2.18
C TYR A 153 -3.68 0.08 -3.13
N CYS A 154 -4.84 -0.59 -3.12
CA CYS A 154 -5.19 -1.65 -4.05
C CYS A 154 -6.67 -1.54 -4.46
N GLN A 155 -7.01 -2.12 -5.63
CA GLN A 155 -8.36 -2.01 -6.19
C GLN A 155 -9.35 -3.04 -5.63
N SER A 156 -8.85 -4.15 -5.12
CA SER A 156 -9.65 -5.26 -4.57
C SER A 156 -8.82 -6.08 -3.59
N ASN A 157 -9.49 -6.95 -2.83
CA ASN A 157 -8.79 -7.88 -1.95
C ASN A 157 -8.57 -9.22 -2.67
N PRO A 158 -7.31 -9.56 -3.07
CA PRO A 158 -7.02 -10.79 -3.80
C PRO A 158 -7.29 -12.07 -2.99
N VAL A 159 -7.41 -11.99 -1.66
CA VAL A 159 -7.69 -13.15 -0.79
C VAL A 159 -9.09 -13.70 -1.00
N ASP A 160 -10.04 -12.90 -1.47
CA ASP A 160 -11.43 -13.31 -1.67
C ASP A 160 -11.55 -14.43 -2.71
N VAL A 161 -10.69 -14.40 -3.73
CA VAL A 161 -10.67 -15.42 -4.79
C VAL A 161 -9.74 -16.60 -4.48
N VAL A 162 -8.87 -16.51 -3.46
CA VAL A 162 -7.91 -17.57 -3.12
C VAL A 162 -8.60 -18.88 -2.73
N GLY A 163 -9.80 -18.81 -2.13
CA GLY A 163 -10.60 -19.99 -1.84
C GLY A 163 -10.88 -20.86 -3.06
N HIS A 164 -11.13 -20.26 -4.21
CA HIS A 164 -11.36 -20.96 -5.48
C HIS A 164 -10.07 -21.56 -6.04
N VAL A 165 -8.94 -20.86 -5.91
CA VAL A 165 -7.64 -21.33 -6.42
C VAL A 165 -7.15 -22.56 -5.64
N ILE A 166 -7.33 -22.58 -4.31
CA ILE A 166 -6.92 -23.70 -3.47
C ILE A 166 -7.85 -24.90 -3.65
N TRP A 167 -9.13 -24.69 -3.95
CA TRP A 167 -10.11 -25.74 -4.21
C TRP A 167 -9.75 -26.60 -5.43
N LEU A 168 -9.15 -26.01 -6.44
CA LEU A 168 -8.68 -26.68 -7.65
C LEU A 168 -7.43 -27.55 -7.43
N SER A 169 -6.76 -27.41 -6.27
CA SER A 169 -5.46 -28.06 -5.99
C SER A 169 -5.53 -29.27 -5.04
N GLY A 170 -6.72 -29.65 -4.55
CA GLY A 170 -6.87 -30.83 -3.67
C GLY A 170 -8.09 -30.76 -2.73
N PRO A 171 -8.47 -31.90 -2.12
CA PRO A 171 -9.66 -31.97 -1.28
C PRO A 171 -9.54 -31.08 -0.04
N TRP A 172 -10.57 -30.28 0.20
CA TRP A 172 -10.75 -29.51 1.42
C TRP A 172 -10.79 -30.47 2.63
N PRO A 173 -10.02 -30.25 3.70
CA PRO A 173 -10.19 -30.98 4.93
C PRO A 173 -11.60 -30.68 5.45
N THR A 174 -12.47 -31.69 5.41
CA THR A 174 -13.82 -31.59 5.95
C THR A 174 -13.73 -31.27 7.44
N ARG A 175 -14.22 -30.09 7.83
CA ARG A 175 -14.29 -29.63 9.22
C ARG A 175 -15.07 -30.67 10.00
N SER A 176 -14.40 -31.40 10.90
CA SER A 176 -15.08 -32.22 11.90
C SER A 176 -16.07 -31.32 12.64
N LYS A 177 -17.34 -31.76 12.68
CA LYS A 177 -18.45 -31.05 13.33
C LYS A 177 -18.24 -31.03 14.86
N THR A 178 -17.35 -30.17 15.35
CA THR A 178 -17.41 -29.76 16.74
C THR A 178 -18.34 -28.55 16.81
N LYS A 179 -19.45 -28.74 17.53
CA LYS A 179 -20.50 -27.74 17.80
C LYS A 179 -19.86 -26.46 18.36
N SER A 180 -19.64 -25.45 17.55
CA SER A 180 -19.38 -24.08 18.00
C SER A 180 -20.68 -23.29 17.82
N LYS A 181 -21.24 -22.78 18.91
CA LYS A 181 -22.35 -21.83 18.92
C LYS A 181 -21.99 -20.67 17.95
N GLN A 182 -22.81 -20.52 16.93
CA GLN A 182 -22.77 -19.32 16.09
C GLN A 182 -23.19 -18.13 16.96
N PRO A 183 -22.45 -17.03 16.95
CA PRO A 183 -23.00 -15.79 17.44
C PRO A 183 -24.11 -15.36 16.48
N THR A 184 -25.34 -15.29 17.00
CA THR A 184 -26.48 -14.71 16.30
C THR A 184 -26.19 -13.24 16.05
N ILE A 185 -25.91 -12.89 14.80
CA ILE A 185 -25.88 -11.50 14.38
C ILE A 185 -27.35 -11.11 14.21
N ALA A 186 -27.88 -10.33 15.14
CA ALA A 186 -29.19 -9.73 15.00
C ALA A 186 -29.20 -8.82 13.77
N PRO A 187 -30.24 -8.88 12.93
CA PRO A 187 -30.35 -7.95 11.80
C PRO A 187 -30.52 -6.53 12.34
N ILE A 188 -29.69 -5.61 11.90
CA ILE A 188 -29.88 -4.17 12.13
C ILE A 188 -31.08 -3.77 11.26
N CYS A 189 -32.25 -3.63 11.90
CA CYS A 189 -33.40 -3.02 11.26
C CYS A 189 -33.11 -1.54 11.02
N TRP A 190 -32.95 -1.17 9.77
CA TRP A 190 -33.08 0.23 9.34
C TRP A 190 -34.56 0.60 9.44
N ASN A 191 -34.90 1.36 10.46
CA ASN A 191 -36.19 2.00 10.56
C ASN A 191 -36.20 3.19 9.62
N ASN A 192 -36.90 3.03 8.49
CA ASN A 192 -37.21 4.10 7.55
C ASN A 192 -38.57 4.64 7.96
N ASP A 193 -38.62 5.55 8.93
CA ASP A 193 -39.80 6.34 9.28
C ASP A 193 -39.41 7.82 9.28
N GLU A 194 -39.54 8.43 8.11
CA GLU A 194 -39.84 9.87 8.02
C GLU A 194 -40.89 10.06 6.92
N ARG A 195 -42.13 10.05 7.40
CA ARG A 195 -43.24 10.75 6.76
C ARG A 195 -43.70 11.83 7.73
N LEU A 196 -43.47 13.07 7.40
CA LEU A 196 -44.33 14.28 7.41
C LEU A 196 -43.44 15.52 7.30
#